data_798fd1f7b9ab0fdf3dcd795a3268fbe7
#
_entry.id   798fd1f7b9ab0fdf3dcd795a3268fbe7
#
_cell.length_a   1.000
_cell.length_b   1.000
_cell.length_c   1.000
_cell.angle_alpha   90.00
_cell.angle_beta   90.00
_cell.angle_gamma   90.00
#
_symmetry.space_group_name_H-M   'P 1'
#
loop_
_entity.id
_entity.type
_entity.pdbx_description
1 polymer ?
#
loop_
_entity_poly.entity_id
_entity_poly.type
_entity_poly.pdbx_seq_one_letter_code
_entity_poly.pdbx_strand_id
1 'polypeptide(L)'
;GVDAGKQVLEGFVKNYRDPSYTCTATDLDAFVDEVWFQRRVELWGEGFSLFDVLRLKKPIIRKGANFSGNVTFEDLPAESPIFIYSIPESEREANKGIDVSLLREDPVAPKAIM
;
A
#
# COMPACT_ATOMS: atom_id res chain seq x y z
N GLY A 1 -22.23 6.49 -11.05
CA GLY A 1 -21.19 7.47 -11.32
C GLY A 1 -20.49 7.92 -10.06
N VAL A 2 -19.49 8.78 -10.17
CA VAL A 2 -18.67 9.27 -9.03
C VAL A 2 -19.54 9.93 -7.96
N ASP A 3 -20.52 10.72 -8.35
CA ASP A 3 -21.39 11.45 -7.40
C ASP A 3 -22.19 10.51 -6.49
N ALA A 4 -22.72 9.42 -7.03
CA ALA A 4 -23.39 8.43 -6.20
C ALA A 4 -22.44 7.75 -5.22
N GLY A 5 -21.20 7.46 -5.66
CA GLY A 5 -20.14 6.92 -4.79
C GLY A 5 -19.76 7.89 -3.67
N LYS A 6 -19.64 9.19 -3.98
CA LYS A 6 -19.37 10.25 -3.00
C LYS A 6 -20.45 10.30 -1.92
N GLN A 7 -21.72 10.26 -2.32
CA GLN A 7 -22.83 10.26 -1.36
C GLN A 7 -22.77 9.08 -0.39
N VAL A 8 -22.45 7.89 -0.88
CA VAL A 8 -22.30 6.69 -0.04
C VAL A 8 -21.11 6.85 0.93
N LEU A 9 -19.97 7.29 0.41
CA LEU A 9 -18.77 7.51 1.22
C LEU A 9 -18.99 8.56 2.31
N GLU A 10 -19.60 9.70 1.93
CA GLU A 10 -19.93 10.76 2.87
C GLU A 10 -20.93 10.29 3.94
N GLY A 11 -21.95 9.54 3.54
CA GLY A 11 -22.90 8.98 4.49
C GLY A 11 -22.23 8.08 5.52
N PHE A 12 -21.31 7.22 5.07
CA PHE A 12 -20.53 6.36 5.96
C PHE A 12 -19.65 7.19 6.91
N VAL A 13 -18.79 8.07 6.38
CA VAL A 13 -17.83 8.82 7.19
C VAL A 13 -18.53 9.75 8.17
N LYS A 14 -19.60 10.43 7.74
CA LYS A 14 -20.40 11.32 8.60
C LYS A 14 -21.05 10.59 9.77
N ASN A 15 -21.56 9.39 9.51
CA ASN A 15 -22.27 8.64 10.55
C ASN A 15 -21.34 8.02 11.59
N TYR A 16 -20.11 7.67 11.22
CA TYR A 16 -19.26 6.87 12.09
C TYR A 16 -18.01 7.58 12.60
N ARG A 17 -17.56 8.66 11.94
CA ARG A 17 -16.29 9.32 12.31
C ARG A 17 -16.33 10.84 12.35
N ASP A 18 -16.74 11.49 11.28
CA ASP A 18 -16.66 12.95 11.15
C ASP A 18 -17.93 13.51 10.50
N PRO A 19 -18.85 14.06 11.30
CA PRO A 19 -20.08 14.63 10.79
C PRO A 19 -19.90 15.79 9.79
N SER A 20 -18.70 16.40 9.79
CA SER A 20 -18.38 17.52 8.90
C SER A 20 -17.74 17.10 7.56
N TYR A 21 -17.43 15.80 7.42
CA TYR A 21 -16.73 15.29 6.25
C TYR A 21 -17.44 15.59 4.93
N THR A 22 -16.66 16.01 3.95
CA THR A 22 -17.13 16.19 2.56
C THR A 22 -16.08 15.65 1.60
N CYS A 23 -16.50 14.82 0.66
CA CYS A 23 -15.64 14.27 -0.37
C CYS A 23 -15.41 15.29 -1.49
N THR A 24 -14.19 15.76 -1.63
CA THR A 24 -13.79 16.80 -2.60
C THR A 24 -13.30 16.25 -3.94
N ALA A 25 -13.30 14.93 -4.12
CA ALA A 25 -12.85 14.29 -5.35
C ALA A 25 -13.61 14.82 -6.58
N THR A 26 -12.89 15.17 -7.64
CA THR A 26 -13.46 15.78 -8.86
C THR A 26 -13.67 14.78 -9.99
N ASP A 27 -12.96 13.67 -9.97
CA ASP A 27 -12.97 12.64 -10.99
C ASP A 27 -12.85 11.23 -10.37
N LEU A 28 -12.84 10.20 -11.20
CA LEU A 28 -12.82 8.82 -10.75
C LEU A 28 -11.51 8.47 -10.02
N ASP A 29 -10.38 8.92 -10.52
CA ASP A 29 -9.08 8.58 -9.95
C ASP A 29 -8.91 9.23 -8.56
N ALA A 30 -9.26 10.50 -8.45
CA ALA A 30 -9.30 11.20 -7.16
C ALA A 30 -10.28 10.55 -6.18
N PHE A 31 -11.42 10.06 -6.68
CA PHE A 31 -12.38 9.36 -5.84
C PHE A 31 -11.87 7.99 -5.38
N VAL A 32 -11.21 7.24 -6.24
CA VAL A 32 -10.57 5.96 -5.87
C VAL A 32 -9.50 6.19 -4.80
N ASP A 33 -8.70 7.24 -4.93
CA ASP A 33 -7.69 7.61 -3.95
C ASP A 33 -8.30 8.01 -2.60
N GLU A 34 -9.40 8.74 -2.62
CA GLU A 34 -10.13 9.10 -1.41
C GLU A 34 -10.74 7.87 -0.73
N VAL A 35 -11.37 6.97 -1.48
CA VAL A 35 -11.88 5.70 -0.93
C VAL A 35 -10.75 4.86 -0.34
N TRP A 36 -9.60 4.79 -0.99
CA TRP A 36 -8.43 4.10 -0.47
C TRP A 36 -7.92 4.73 0.83
N PHE A 37 -7.85 6.05 0.90
CA PHE A 37 -7.49 6.75 2.13
C PHE A 37 -8.46 6.43 3.27
N GLN A 38 -9.75 6.55 3.05
CA GLN A 38 -10.78 6.27 4.06
C GLN A 38 -10.76 4.81 4.51
N ARG A 39 -10.51 3.87 3.57
CA ARG A 39 -10.34 2.45 3.88
C ARG A 39 -9.11 2.20 4.76
N ARG A 40 -7.99 2.88 4.52
CA ARG A 40 -6.79 2.76 5.37
C ARG A 40 -7.02 3.29 6.79
N VAL A 41 -7.79 4.35 6.92
CA VAL A 41 -8.18 4.89 8.23
C VAL A 41 -9.07 3.91 8.98
N GLU A 42 -10.08 3.36 8.30
CA GLU A 42 -11.05 2.45 8.90
C GLU A 42 -10.42 1.12 9.33
N LEU A 43 -9.60 0.54 8.47
CA LEU A 43 -8.98 -0.76 8.67
C LEU A 43 -7.52 -0.65 9.16
N TRP A 44 -7.23 0.42 9.91
CA TRP A 44 -5.90 0.63 10.45
C TRP A 44 -5.50 -0.50 11.41
N GLY A 45 -4.32 -1.09 11.17
CA GLY A 45 -3.81 -2.20 12.00
C GLY A 45 -4.33 -3.59 11.62
N GLU A 46 -5.27 -3.71 10.67
CA GLU A 46 -5.84 -5.00 10.26
C GLU A 46 -5.06 -5.72 9.15
N GLY A 47 -3.93 -5.16 8.69
CA GLY A 47 -3.05 -5.80 7.72
C GLY A 47 -3.46 -5.64 6.24
N PHE A 48 -4.56 -4.97 5.93
CA PHE A 48 -5.04 -4.84 4.54
C PHE A 48 -4.25 -3.87 3.67
N SER A 49 -3.47 -2.97 4.26
CA SER A 49 -2.79 -1.90 3.52
C SER A 49 -1.83 -2.40 2.44
N LEU A 50 -1.10 -3.48 2.69
CA LEU A 50 -0.19 -4.04 1.69
C LEU A 50 -0.95 -4.60 0.49
N PHE A 51 -2.05 -5.32 0.71
CA PHE A 51 -2.87 -5.85 -0.37
C PHE A 51 -3.47 -4.75 -1.23
N ASP A 52 -3.89 -3.65 -0.62
CA ASP A 52 -4.41 -2.49 -1.36
C ASP A 52 -3.30 -1.79 -2.17
N VAL A 53 -2.10 -1.63 -1.61
CA VAL A 53 -0.92 -1.09 -2.32
C VAL A 53 -0.62 -1.92 -3.57
N LEU A 54 -0.61 -3.25 -3.44
CA LEU A 54 -0.35 -4.16 -4.56
C LEU A 54 -1.47 -4.07 -5.62
N ARG A 55 -2.71 -4.17 -5.19
CA ARG A 55 -3.89 -4.17 -6.08
C ARG A 55 -4.06 -2.86 -6.84
N LEU A 56 -3.84 -1.74 -6.17
CA LEU A 56 -3.99 -0.39 -6.73
C LEU A 56 -2.70 0.13 -7.37
N LYS A 57 -1.62 -0.65 -7.34
CA LYS A 57 -0.29 -0.26 -7.85
C LYS A 57 0.19 1.08 -7.29
N LYS A 58 0.02 1.26 -5.99
CA LYS A 58 0.39 2.51 -5.31
C LYS A 58 1.82 2.44 -4.76
N PRO A 59 2.55 3.55 -4.72
CA PRO A 59 3.82 3.64 -4.02
C PRO A 59 3.61 3.64 -2.49
N ILE A 60 4.64 3.27 -1.75
CA ILE A 60 4.70 3.52 -0.30
C ILE A 60 5.57 4.74 -0.07
N ILE A 61 4.95 5.84 0.30
CA ILE A 61 5.63 7.10 0.63
C ILE A 61 5.97 7.09 2.12
N ARG A 62 7.26 7.14 2.42
CA ARG A 62 7.80 7.14 3.79
C ARG A 62 8.32 8.50 4.20
N LYS A 63 8.59 9.37 3.24
CA LYS A 63 9.06 10.73 3.48
C LYS A 63 8.05 11.50 4.32
N GLY A 64 8.51 12.09 5.42
CA GLY A 64 7.65 12.82 6.36
C GLY A 64 6.87 11.95 7.34
N ALA A 65 7.03 10.62 7.30
CA ALA A 65 6.46 9.75 8.32
C ALA A 65 7.20 9.92 9.65
N ASN A 66 6.46 9.81 10.75
CA ASN A 66 7.02 9.95 12.10
C ASN A 66 7.65 8.63 12.56
N PHE A 67 8.80 8.28 11.98
CA PHE A 67 9.61 7.18 12.49
C PHE A 67 10.44 7.66 13.68
N SER A 68 10.42 6.91 14.77
CA SER A 68 11.29 7.18 15.91
C SER A 68 12.73 6.81 15.56
N GLY A 69 13.67 7.72 15.84
CA GLY A 69 15.09 7.53 15.61
C GLY A 69 15.60 8.11 14.30
N ASN A 70 16.86 7.89 14.02
CA ASN A 70 17.57 8.47 12.86
C ASN A 70 17.45 7.62 11.59
N VAL A 71 16.46 6.73 11.51
CA VAL A 71 16.33 5.83 10.37
C VAL A 71 15.08 6.18 9.59
N THR A 72 15.26 6.84 8.47
CA THR A 72 14.25 7.02 7.45
C THR A 72 14.55 6.06 6.30
N PHE A 73 13.55 5.36 5.82
CA PHE A 73 13.71 4.49 4.64
C PHE A 73 13.29 5.24 3.39
N GLU A 74 13.92 4.91 2.27
CA GLU A 74 13.51 5.42 0.96
C GLU A 74 12.04 5.07 0.66
N ASP A 75 11.39 5.94 -0.11
CA ASP A 75 10.08 5.64 -0.67
C ASP A 75 10.16 4.43 -1.59
N LEU A 76 9.15 3.59 -1.56
CA LEU A 76 9.06 2.44 -2.44
C LEU A 76 8.16 2.78 -3.63
N PRO A 77 8.65 2.68 -4.87
CA PRO A 77 7.82 2.93 -6.04
C PRO A 77 6.68 1.93 -6.14
N ALA A 78 5.65 2.28 -6.91
CA ALA A 78 4.61 1.34 -7.28
C ALA A 78 5.22 0.08 -7.91
N GLU A 79 4.62 -1.07 -7.63
CA GLU A 79 5.07 -2.38 -8.16
C GLU A 79 6.54 -2.71 -7.82
N SER A 80 7.08 -2.13 -6.75
CA SER A 80 8.44 -2.43 -6.29
C SER A 80 8.65 -3.94 -6.12
N PRO A 81 9.77 -4.49 -6.62
CA PRO A 81 10.08 -5.91 -6.46
C PRO A 81 10.07 -6.41 -5.02
N ILE A 82 10.31 -5.53 -4.05
CA ILE A 82 10.33 -5.87 -2.62
C ILE A 82 8.94 -6.29 -2.08
N PHE A 83 7.86 -5.94 -2.78
CA PHE A 83 6.50 -6.34 -2.40
C PHE A 83 6.18 -7.81 -2.69
N ILE A 84 7.02 -8.50 -3.42
CA ILE A 84 6.82 -9.91 -3.80
C ILE A 84 7.82 -10.74 -3.02
N TYR A 85 7.33 -11.68 -2.23
CA TYR A 85 8.18 -12.60 -1.50
C TYR A 85 9.02 -13.44 -2.47
N SER A 86 10.33 -13.50 -2.23
CA SER A 86 11.21 -14.45 -2.91
C SER A 86 11.09 -15.83 -2.27
N ILE A 87 11.39 -16.86 -3.04
CA ILE A 87 11.48 -18.22 -2.50
C ILE A 87 12.68 -18.26 -1.56
N PRO A 88 12.53 -18.71 -0.31
CA PRO A 88 13.63 -18.80 0.64
C PRO A 88 14.81 -19.62 0.08
N GLU A 89 16.02 -19.22 0.40
CA GLU A 89 17.23 -19.90 -0.10
C GLU A 89 17.26 -21.37 0.32
N SER A 90 16.87 -21.66 1.56
CA SER A 90 16.76 -23.03 2.05
C SER A 90 15.85 -23.92 1.19
N GLU A 91 14.77 -23.36 0.65
CA GLU A 91 13.89 -24.09 -0.26
C GLU A 91 14.53 -24.27 -1.65
N ARG A 92 15.22 -23.25 -2.13
CA ARG A 92 15.95 -23.32 -3.42
C ARG A 92 17.06 -24.38 -3.38
N GLU A 93 17.74 -24.55 -2.25
CA GLU A 93 18.79 -25.55 -2.05
C GLU A 93 18.25 -26.98 -1.90
N ALA A 94 17.16 -27.12 -1.15
CA ALA A 94 16.58 -28.42 -0.82
C ALA A 94 15.72 -29.00 -1.95
N ASN A 95 14.99 -28.16 -2.67
CA ASN A 95 14.02 -28.58 -3.69
C ASN A 95 14.65 -28.58 -5.09
N LYS A 96 15.08 -29.75 -5.55
CA LYS A 96 15.69 -29.93 -6.88
C LYS A 96 14.72 -29.73 -8.05
N GLY A 97 13.42 -29.62 -7.79
CA GLY A 97 12.42 -29.29 -8.80
C GLY A 97 12.30 -27.80 -9.13
N ILE A 98 12.97 -26.94 -8.37
CA ILE A 98 12.98 -25.50 -8.64
C ILE A 98 14.04 -25.19 -9.70
N ASP A 99 13.62 -24.67 -10.84
CA ASP A 99 14.54 -24.12 -11.83
C ASP A 99 14.98 -22.71 -11.40
N VAL A 100 16.15 -22.64 -10.81
CA VAL A 100 16.70 -21.38 -10.29
C VAL A 100 16.95 -20.33 -11.38
N SER A 101 17.08 -20.72 -12.65
CA SER A 101 17.27 -19.80 -13.77
C SER A 101 16.00 -18.97 -14.08
N LEU A 102 14.84 -19.45 -13.65
CA LEU A 102 13.55 -18.78 -13.82
C LEU A 102 13.19 -17.89 -12.62
N LEU A 103 13.99 -17.94 -11.55
CA LEU A 103 13.73 -17.13 -10.39
C LEU A 103 14.19 -15.69 -10.66
N ARG A 104 13.40 -14.78 -10.17
CA ARG A 104 13.76 -13.38 -10.12
C ARG A 104 14.92 -13.17 -9.13
N GLU A 105 15.83 -12.24 -9.43
CA GLU A 105 16.82 -11.77 -8.46
C GLU A 105 16.13 -11.25 -7.19
N ASP A 106 16.71 -11.54 -6.04
CA ASP A 106 16.19 -11.03 -4.78
C ASP A 106 16.27 -9.50 -4.77
N PRO A 107 15.19 -8.83 -4.37
CA PRO A 107 15.18 -7.37 -4.35
C PRO A 107 16.18 -6.85 -3.32
N VAL A 108 16.91 -5.83 -3.70
CA VAL A 108 17.77 -5.10 -2.75
C VAL A 108 16.88 -4.42 -1.71
N ALA A 109 17.20 -4.60 -0.43
CA ALA A 109 16.50 -3.90 0.64
C ALA A 109 16.62 -2.38 0.47
N PRO A 110 15.55 -1.61 0.75
CA PRO A 110 15.61 -0.16 0.68
C PRO A 110 16.66 0.36 1.67
N LYS A 111 17.46 1.31 1.21
CA LYS A 111 18.48 1.93 2.04
C LYS A 111 17.85 2.81 3.11
N ALA A 112 18.45 2.81 4.30
CA ALA A 112 18.15 3.81 5.30
C ALA A 112 18.68 5.17 4.81
N ILE A 113 17.86 6.20 4.90
CA ILE A 113 18.28 7.58 4.68
C ILE A 113 18.60 8.16 6.05
N MET A 114 19.86 8.47 6.27
CA MET A 114 20.31 9.15 7.49
C MET A 114 20.01 10.65 7.41
#